data_ca7370613274646a964d7f2a439ecef7
#
_entry.id   ca7370613274646a964d7f2a439ecef7
#
_cell.length_a   1.000
_cell.length_b   1.000
_cell.length_c   1.000
_cell.angle_alpha   90.00
_cell.angle_beta   90.00
_cell.angle_gamma   90.00
#
_symmetry.space_group_name_H-M   'P 1'
#
loop_
_entity.id
_entity.type
_entity.pdbx_description
1 polymer ?
#
loop_
_entity_poly.entity_id
_entity_poly.type
_entity_poly.pdbx_seq_one_letter_code
_entity_poly.pdbx_strand_id
1 'polypeptide(L)'
;MNVKKILLRKRRKKESLFKYISGLLHLWLGLLSSLVILVVCLTGCMYAFKNQINDFQNRNQVFIETKSEKLPLSYFEDKLKKENQQINSILIPKNPSRSVVISFFDIDSKNIQTHYFNPYTGEDLGSGNGNFDGFFNTVEALHKNLLMGDVGKHIVGVFVLVFIFMLLSGLVLWWPKRKKKLVKQAFTIKWKAKFYRINYDLHNTLGFYSLAFLLFISVTGIYITYPWVKTVVLVSLGGESISEQTQSQEGVSDSFANLMDEMLKKENEKMDVVEIKQIPLDSILYLTQKELSYPGTTTILLPDEKEPRYRIQKINTSNWLGAMLPDIIDFDRNGELKRSDLFKNKPLHQQFKELSKPLHTGEIMGTSSVIFYFLITLIGFSLPITGFVIWWKKVK
;
A
#
# COMPACT_ATOMS: atom_id res chain seq x y z
N MET A 1 -32.46 3.13 -35.56
CA MET A 1 -31.08 2.68 -35.24
C MET A 1 -31.11 1.16 -35.05
N ASN A 2 -30.33 0.38 -35.82
CA ASN A 2 -30.48 -1.08 -35.84
C ASN A 2 -29.74 -1.69 -34.65
N VAL A 3 -30.45 -2.05 -33.56
CA VAL A 3 -29.93 -2.57 -32.31
C VAL A 3 -28.96 -3.76 -32.52
N LYS A 4 -29.23 -4.64 -33.52
CA LYS A 4 -28.32 -5.74 -33.87
C LYS A 4 -26.92 -5.29 -34.32
N LYS A 5 -26.79 -4.12 -34.97
CA LYS A 5 -25.48 -3.56 -35.38
C LYS A 5 -24.70 -3.03 -34.19
N ILE A 6 -25.36 -2.59 -33.13
CA ILE A 6 -24.76 -2.07 -31.90
C ILE A 6 -24.29 -3.21 -31.04
N LEU A 7 -25.10 -4.29 -30.93
CA LEU A 7 -24.87 -5.39 -29.99
C LEU A 7 -23.87 -6.42 -30.53
N LEU A 8 -23.84 -6.70 -31.85
CA LEU A 8 -23.06 -7.78 -32.41
C LEU A 8 -22.20 -7.30 -33.58
N ARG A 9 -20.91 -7.26 -33.39
CA ARG A 9 -19.94 -7.09 -34.45
C ARG A 9 -19.94 -8.34 -35.34
N LYS A 10 -20.03 -8.20 -36.69
CA LYS A 10 -19.86 -9.34 -37.60
C LYS A 10 -18.42 -9.87 -37.54
N ARG A 11 -18.28 -11.20 -37.44
CA ARG A 11 -16.98 -11.88 -37.49
C ARG A 11 -16.34 -11.64 -38.88
N ARG A 12 -15.06 -11.25 -38.91
CA ARG A 12 -14.30 -11.05 -40.15
C ARG A 12 -13.93 -12.42 -40.76
N LYS A 13 -13.93 -12.54 -42.11
CA LYS A 13 -13.69 -13.81 -42.87
C LYS A 13 -12.45 -14.61 -42.43
N LYS A 14 -11.41 -13.98 -41.86
CA LYS A 14 -10.16 -14.60 -41.42
C LYS A 14 -9.91 -14.42 -39.93
N GLU A 15 -10.92 -14.20 -39.12
CA GLU A 15 -10.82 -14.03 -37.67
C GLU A 15 -11.11 -15.36 -36.97
N SER A 16 -10.23 -15.80 -36.03
CA SER A 16 -10.51 -16.99 -35.21
C SER A 16 -11.74 -16.76 -34.35
N LEU A 17 -12.47 -17.83 -34.04
CA LEU A 17 -13.64 -17.78 -33.18
C LEU A 17 -13.23 -17.24 -31.75
N PHE A 18 -12.09 -17.69 -31.23
CA PHE A 18 -11.54 -17.21 -29.99
C PHE A 18 -11.32 -15.68 -29.95
N LYS A 19 -10.68 -15.11 -30.99
CA LYS A 19 -10.46 -13.65 -31.07
C LYS A 19 -11.76 -12.87 -31.21
N TYR A 20 -12.76 -13.45 -31.90
CA TYR A 20 -14.08 -12.86 -32.04
C TYR A 20 -14.84 -12.80 -30.71
N ILE A 21 -14.91 -13.92 -29.98
CA ILE A 21 -15.55 -14.02 -28.65
C ILE A 21 -14.83 -13.11 -27.67
N SER A 22 -13.48 -13.17 -27.59
CA SER A 22 -12.68 -12.26 -26.75
C SER A 22 -13.01 -10.80 -27.03
N GLY A 23 -13.21 -10.43 -28.28
CA GLY A 23 -13.58 -9.05 -28.67
C GLY A 23 -15.00 -8.65 -28.25
N LEU A 24 -15.96 -9.56 -28.26
CA LEU A 24 -17.31 -9.30 -27.74
C LEU A 24 -17.32 -9.16 -26.23
N LEU A 25 -16.69 -10.09 -25.53
CA LEU A 25 -16.59 -10.06 -24.06
C LEU A 25 -15.80 -8.83 -23.59
N HIS A 26 -14.67 -8.52 -24.23
CA HIS A 26 -13.89 -7.31 -23.92
C HIS A 26 -14.72 -6.04 -24.07
N LEU A 27 -15.54 -5.93 -25.10
CA LEU A 27 -16.40 -4.77 -25.29
C LEU A 27 -17.47 -4.65 -24.21
N TRP A 28 -18.25 -5.70 -23.98
CA TRP A 28 -19.43 -5.63 -23.12
C TRP A 28 -19.07 -5.62 -21.64
N LEU A 29 -18.14 -6.47 -21.24
CA LEU A 29 -17.64 -6.47 -19.86
C LEU A 29 -16.90 -5.16 -19.56
N GLY A 30 -16.15 -4.62 -20.55
CA GLY A 30 -15.47 -3.34 -20.40
C GLY A 30 -16.43 -2.17 -20.22
N LEU A 31 -17.53 -2.11 -20.98
CA LEU A 31 -18.56 -1.07 -20.80
C LEU A 31 -19.26 -1.23 -19.44
N LEU A 32 -19.62 -2.46 -19.07
CA LEU A 32 -20.29 -2.75 -17.78
C LEU A 32 -19.41 -2.37 -16.57
N SER A 33 -18.14 -2.72 -16.62
CA SER A 33 -17.19 -2.46 -15.51
C SER A 33 -16.63 -1.04 -15.51
N SER A 34 -16.80 -0.27 -16.57
CA SER A 34 -16.12 1.01 -16.79
C SER A 34 -16.25 1.97 -15.62
N LEU A 35 -17.48 2.16 -15.10
CA LEU A 35 -17.73 3.12 -14.01
C LEU A 35 -17.00 2.72 -12.72
N VAL A 36 -17.09 1.45 -12.33
CA VAL A 36 -16.43 0.97 -11.09
C VAL A 36 -14.92 1.05 -11.22
N ILE A 37 -14.35 0.61 -12.36
CA ILE A 37 -12.91 0.68 -12.61
C ILE A 37 -12.41 2.13 -12.67
N LEU A 38 -13.18 3.06 -13.22
CA LEU A 38 -12.85 4.49 -13.16
C LEU A 38 -12.75 4.98 -11.70
N VAL A 39 -13.72 4.66 -10.86
CA VAL A 39 -13.70 5.06 -9.44
C VAL A 39 -12.51 4.43 -8.73
N VAL A 40 -12.29 3.12 -8.89
CA VAL A 40 -11.19 2.40 -8.23
C VAL A 40 -9.82 2.92 -8.67
N CYS A 41 -9.61 3.14 -9.98
CA CYS A 41 -8.33 3.68 -10.46
C CYS A 41 -8.11 5.13 -10.00
N LEU A 42 -9.14 5.99 -10.07
CA LEU A 42 -9.04 7.38 -9.63
C LEU A 42 -8.69 7.48 -8.14
N THR A 43 -9.42 6.74 -7.32
CA THR A 43 -9.20 6.71 -5.86
C THR A 43 -7.83 6.10 -5.52
N GLY A 44 -7.37 5.09 -6.25
CA GLY A 44 -6.01 4.57 -6.14
C GLY A 44 -4.94 5.61 -6.47
N CYS A 45 -5.13 6.42 -7.53
CA CYS A 45 -4.25 7.54 -7.86
C CYS A 45 -4.19 8.59 -6.73
N MET A 46 -5.35 8.92 -6.14
CA MET A 46 -5.43 9.90 -5.06
C MET A 46 -4.75 9.38 -3.79
N TYR A 47 -5.00 8.12 -3.44
CA TYR A 47 -4.45 7.49 -2.24
C TYR A 47 -2.94 7.28 -2.31
N ALA A 48 -2.38 7.10 -3.49
CA ALA A 48 -0.95 6.85 -3.70
C ALA A 48 -0.04 7.92 -3.07
N PHE A 49 -0.50 9.17 -2.97
CA PHE A 49 0.26 10.28 -2.38
C PHE A 49 -0.17 10.66 -0.96
N LYS A 50 -0.96 9.82 -0.26
CA LYS A 50 -1.44 10.10 1.10
C LYS A 50 -0.29 10.53 2.03
N ASN A 51 0.80 9.74 2.08
CA ASN A 51 1.92 10.02 2.97
C ASN A 51 2.66 11.31 2.61
N GLN A 52 2.86 11.59 1.31
CA GLN A 52 3.53 12.81 0.85
C GLN A 52 2.69 14.06 1.11
N ILE A 53 1.37 13.95 0.98
CA ILE A 53 0.44 15.06 1.28
C ILE A 53 0.41 15.31 2.79
N ASN A 54 0.36 14.26 3.62
CA ASN A 54 0.42 14.40 5.07
C ASN A 54 1.76 14.99 5.52
N ASP A 55 2.90 14.56 4.96
CA ASP A 55 4.22 15.15 5.23
C ASP A 55 4.27 16.65 4.84
N PHE A 56 3.69 17.00 3.69
CA PHE A 56 3.63 18.40 3.24
C PHE A 56 2.76 19.27 4.14
N GLN A 57 1.61 18.76 4.58
CA GLN A 57 0.71 19.46 5.50
C GLN A 57 1.37 19.70 6.86
N ASN A 58 2.08 18.69 7.36
CA ASN A 58 2.74 18.70 8.67
C ASN A 58 4.23 19.05 8.56
N ARG A 59 4.63 19.78 7.52
CA ARG A 59 6.06 20.02 7.23
C ARG A 59 6.83 20.63 8.40
N ASN A 60 6.19 21.51 9.18
CA ASN A 60 6.83 22.19 10.32
C ASN A 60 7.03 21.25 11.52
N GLN A 61 6.24 20.20 11.64
CA GLN A 61 6.37 19.14 12.64
C GLN A 61 7.32 18.04 12.15
N VAL A 62 7.22 17.68 10.86
CA VAL A 62 7.92 16.54 10.26
C VAL A 62 9.38 16.87 9.94
N PHE A 63 9.66 18.07 9.40
CA PHE A 63 11.01 18.45 8.95
C PHE A 63 11.65 19.45 9.91
N ILE A 64 12.86 19.12 10.31
CA ILE A 64 13.64 19.87 11.30
C ILE A 64 15.05 20.17 10.77
N GLU A 65 15.67 21.17 11.35
CA GLU A 65 17.10 21.44 11.11
C GLU A 65 17.97 20.40 11.84
N THR A 66 18.94 19.86 11.12
CA THR A 66 19.89 18.91 11.69
C THR A 66 20.96 19.61 12.51
N LYS A 67 21.28 19.07 13.70
CA LYS A 67 22.41 19.48 14.54
C LYS A 67 23.40 18.31 14.70
N SER A 68 24.52 18.56 15.36
CA SER A 68 25.61 17.56 15.49
C SER A 68 25.23 16.34 16.31
N GLU A 69 24.50 16.50 17.41
CA GLU A 69 24.14 15.40 18.31
C GLU A 69 22.64 15.37 18.58
N LYS A 70 22.11 14.14 18.62
CA LYS A 70 20.74 13.87 19.05
C LYS A 70 20.70 13.65 20.55
N LEU A 71 19.63 14.07 21.18
CA LEU A 71 19.36 13.77 22.57
C LEU A 71 19.13 12.25 22.74
N PRO A 72 19.54 11.67 23.89
CA PRO A 72 19.25 10.28 24.20
C PRO A 72 17.74 10.05 24.35
N LEU A 73 17.28 8.81 24.14
CA LEU A 73 15.85 8.49 24.27
C LEU A 73 15.35 8.61 25.72
N SER A 74 16.21 8.36 26.69
CA SER A 74 15.94 8.60 28.12
C SER A 74 15.53 10.05 28.43
N TYR A 75 16.04 11.03 27.68
CA TYR A 75 15.60 12.42 27.82
C TYR A 75 14.09 12.58 27.59
N PHE A 76 13.57 11.95 26.53
CA PHE A 76 12.15 12.00 26.21
C PHE A 76 11.31 11.20 27.22
N GLU A 77 11.84 10.06 27.68
CA GLU A 77 11.21 9.26 28.73
C GLU A 77 11.04 10.07 30.03
N ASP A 78 12.12 10.71 30.49
CA ASP A 78 12.11 11.55 31.69
C ASP A 78 11.21 12.78 31.55
N LYS A 79 11.19 13.39 30.36
CA LYS A 79 10.36 14.56 30.07
C LYS A 79 8.87 14.19 30.14
N LEU A 80 8.46 13.15 29.42
CA LEU A 80 7.06 12.73 29.36
C LEU A 80 6.57 12.17 30.71
N LYS A 81 7.43 11.46 31.44
CA LYS A 81 7.10 10.98 32.79
C LYS A 81 6.84 12.13 33.78
N LYS A 82 7.55 13.26 33.66
CA LYS A 82 7.27 14.48 34.49
C LYS A 82 5.93 15.13 34.13
N GLU A 83 5.45 14.91 32.93
CA GLU A 83 4.16 15.42 32.44
C GLU A 83 3.02 14.40 32.60
N ASN A 84 3.16 13.39 33.46
CA ASN A 84 2.18 12.30 33.65
C ASN A 84 1.84 11.52 32.37
N GLN A 85 2.83 11.34 31.48
CA GLN A 85 2.66 10.68 30.19
C GLN A 85 3.53 9.42 30.12
N GLN A 86 2.94 8.31 29.66
CA GLN A 86 3.62 7.04 29.50
C GLN A 86 3.85 6.73 28.02
N ILE A 87 5.10 6.49 27.62
CA ILE A 87 5.44 6.18 26.23
C ILE A 87 4.93 4.78 25.86
N ASN A 88 4.22 4.70 24.74
CA ASN A 88 3.78 3.44 24.11
C ASN A 88 4.72 3.02 22.98
N SER A 89 5.15 3.99 22.16
CA SER A 89 6.06 3.72 21.06
C SER A 89 6.86 4.93 20.65
N ILE A 90 8.04 4.67 20.07
CA ILE A 90 8.94 5.69 19.53
C ILE A 90 9.33 5.29 18.12
N LEU A 91 9.11 6.19 17.16
CA LEU A 91 9.58 6.06 15.79
C LEU A 91 10.76 7.01 15.56
N ILE A 92 11.90 6.43 15.22
CA ILE A 92 13.15 7.14 14.93
C ILE A 92 13.40 7.05 13.43
N PRO A 93 13.23 8.16 12.68
CA PRO A 93 13.44 8.16 11.24
C PRO A 93 14.92 7.93 10.88
N LYS A 94 15.16 7.21 9.75
CA LYS A 94 16.49 7.10 9.15
C LYS A 94 17.03 8.47 8.72
N ASN A 95 16.15 9.33 8.18
CA ASN A 95 16.52 10.67 7.73
C ASN A 95 16.72 11.59 8.95
N PRO A 96 17.94 12.14 9.17
CA PRO A 96 18.23 12.99 10.32
C PRO A 96 17.47 14.34 10.30
N SER A 97 16.97 14.78 9.13
CA SER A 97 16.15 15.99 9.02
C SER A 97 14.67 15.78 9.35
N ARG A 98 14.32 14.65 9.96
CA ARG A 98 12.94 14.38 10.39
C ARG A 98 12.86 14.26 11.91
N SER A 99 11.76 14.76 12.45
CA SER A 99 11.42 14.64 13.87
C SER A 99 11.21 13.18 14.27
N VAL A 100 11.46 12.88 15.54
CA VAL A 100 11.05 11.62 16.18
C VAL A 100 9.55 11.71 16.45
N VAL A 101 8.82 10.61 16.24
CA VAL A 101 7.40 10.53 16.56
C VAL A 101 7.24 9.66 17.79
N ILE A 102 6.61 10.18 18.82
CA ILE A 102 6.35 9.47 20.07
C ILE A 102 4.86 9.37 20.29
N SER A 103 4.37 8.14 20.45
CA SER A 103 3.02 7.89 20.92
C SER A 103 3.08 7.58 22.41
N PHE A 104 2.26 8.27 23.19
CA PHE A 104 2.21 8.16 24.63
C PHE A 104 0.77 8.16 25.15
N PHE A 105 0.55 7.49 26.27
CA PHE A 105 -0.70 7.55 27.02
C PHE A 105 -0.61 8.71 28.01
N ASP A 106 -1.52 9.63 27.88
CA ASP A 106 -1.70 10.75 28.80
C ASP A 106 -2.63 10.30 29.93
N ILE A 107 -2.09 10.24 31.16
CA ILE A 107 -2.80 9.72 32.34
C ILE A 107 -3.95 10.65 32.73
N ASP A 108 -3.77 11.95 32.54
CA ASP A 108 -4.77 12.97 32.95
C ASP A 108 -5.97 12.97 32.00
N SER A 109 -5.72 12.95 30.69
CA SER A 109 -6.78 12.93 29.67
C SER A 109 -7.31 11.52 29.38
N LYS A 110 -6.60 10.47 29.83
CA LYS A 110 -6.85 9.03 29.56
C LYS A 110 -6.91 8.68 28.08
N ASN A 111 -6.14 9.38 27.27
CA ASN A 111 -6.10 9.20 25.83
C ASN A 111 -4.66 8.92 25.36
N ILE A 112 -4.53 8.16 24.25
CA ILE A 112 -3.26 8.03 23.56
C ILE A 112 -3.12 9.23 22.62
N GLN A 113 -1.97 9.89 22.71
CA GLN A 113 -1.58 11.00 21.86
C GLN A 113 -0.32 10.65 21.07
N THR A 114 -0.16 11.25 19.90
CA THR A 114 1.04 11.05 19.08
C THR A 114 1.57 12.42 18.66
N HIS A 115 2.76 12.74 19.13
CA HIS A 115 3.42 14.02 18.90
C HIS A 115 4.76 13.84 18.16
N TYR A 116 5.14 14.90 17.47
CA TYR A 116 6.43 15.05 16.83
C TYR A 116 7.39 15.76 17.79
N PHE A 117 8.59 15.23 17.95
CA PHE A 117 9.62 15.81 18.80
C PHE A 117 10.88 16.11 18.01
N ASN A 118 11.49 17.25 18.26
CA ASN A 118 12.79 17.56 17.70
C ASN A 118 13.87 16.74 18.45
N PRO A 119 14.56 15.80 17.77
CA PRO A 119 15.54 14.92 18.44
C PRO A 119 16.80 15.64 18.88
N TYR A 120 17.01 16.91 18.50
CA TYR A 120 18.19 17.70 18.86
C TYR A 120 17.95 18.69 19.99
N THR A 121 16.71 19.20 20.13
CA THR A 121 16.35 20.20 21.15
C THR A 121 15.42 19.65 22.23
N GLY A 122 14.79 18.52 21.98
CA GLY A 122 13.75 17.94 22.86
C GLY A 122 12.42 18.72 22.83
N GLU A 123 12.27 19.66 21.90
CA GLU A 123 11.05 20.44 21.73
C GLU A 123 9.90 19.56 21.25
N ASP A 124 8.72 19.70 21.87
CA ASP A 124 7.48 19.12 21.40
C ASP A 124 6.91 20.02 20.29
N LEU A 125 6.82 19.48 19.08
CA LEU A 125 6.30 20.17 17.89
C LEU A 125 4.78 19.95 17.73
N GLY A 126 4.15 19.29 18.69
CA GLY A 126 2.73 18.99 18.73
C GLY A 126 2.30 17.79 17.90
N SER A 127 1.00 17.53 17.92
CA SER A 127 0.38 16.50 17.10
C SER A 127 0.33 16.93 15.63
N GLY A 128 0.34 15.95 14.74
CA GLY A 128 0.10 16.21 13.32
C GLY A 128 -1.30 16.76 13.07
N ASN A 129 -1.43 17.57 12.02
CA ASN A 129 -2.71 18.08 11.58
C ASN A 129 -3.42 17.02 10.71
N GLY A 130 -4.51 16.45 11.20
CA GLY A 130 -5.34 15.42 10.54
C GLY A 130 -6.38 15.98 9.55
N ASN A 131 -6.23 17.20 9.03
CA ASN A 131 -7.25 17.83 8.17
C ASN A 131 -7.64 17.00 6.95
N PHE A 132 -6.73 16.18 6.41
CA PHE A 132 -7.01 15.32 5.26
C PHE A 132 -7.39 13.88 5.65
N ASP A 133 -7.43 13.51 6.92
CA ASP A 133 -7.73 12.13 7.32
C ASP A 133 -9.14 11.72 6.88
N GLY A 134 -10.14 12.56 7.10
CA GLY A 134 -11.50 12.31 6.61
C GLY A 134 -11.59 12.17 5.10
N PHE A 135 -10.82 12.97 4.36
CA PHE A 135 -10.72 12.86 2.91
C PHE A 135 -10.09 11.53 2.48
N PHE A 136 -8.93 11.16 3.03
CA PHE A 136 -8.27 9.90 2.69
C PHE A 136 -9.04 8.67 3.14
N ASN A 137 -9.73 8.72 4.28
CA ASN A 137 -10.62 7.65 4.73
C ASN A 137 -11.80 7.46 3.75
N THR A 138 -12.35 8.55 3.24
CA THR A 138 -13.41 8.50 2.20
C THR A 138 -12.86 7.94 0.88
N VAL A 139 -11.69 8.39 0.44
CA VAL A 139 -11.02 7.88 -0.77
C VAL A 139 -10.72 6.38 -0.65
N GLU A 140 -10.23 5.95 0.50
CA GLU A 140 -9.97 4.54 0.79
C GLU A 140 -11.25 3.70 0.79
N ALA A 141 -12.31 4.19 1.43
CA ALA A 141 -13.61 3.52 1.44
C ALA A 141 -14.23 3.44 0.04
N LEU A 142 -14.12 4.50 -0.77
CA LEU A 142 -14.51 4.44 -2.19
C LEU A 142 -13.71 3.40 -2.97
N HIS A 143 -12.40 3.33 -2.74
CA HIS A 143 -11.52 2.36 -3.40
C HIS A 143 -11.87 0.92 -3.04
N LYS A 144 -12.07 0.65 -1.75
CA LYS A 144 -12.28 -0.72 -1.23
C LYS A 144 -13.71 -1.23 -1.41
N ASN A 145 -14.71 -0.36 -1.23
CA ASN A 145 -16.10 -0.77 -1.10
C ASN A 145 -17.15 0.23 -1.62
N LEU A 146 -16.74 1.24 -2.41
CA LEU A 146 -17.66 2.25 -2.98
C LEU A 146 -18.55 2.95 -1.93
N LEU A 147 -18.10 3.06 -0.68
CA LEU A 147 -18.88 3.54 0.49
C LEU A 147 -20.12 2.67 0.82
N MET A 148 -20.19 1.44 0.32
CA MET A 148 -21.33 0.53 0.49
C MET A 148 -21.03 -0.65 1.44
N GLY A 149 -19.97 -0.58 2.24
CA GLY A 149 -19.59 -1.64 3.17
C GLY A 149 -19.31 -2.99 2.46
N ASP A 150 -19.79 -4.10 3.05
CA ASP A 150 -19.51 -5.44 2.52
C ASP A 150 -20.12 -5.68 1.13
N VAL A 151 -21.29 -5.14 0.85
CA VAL A 151 -21.90 -5.23 -0.50
C VAL A 151 -20.98 -4.57 -1.54
N GLY A 152 -20.52 -3.37 -1.26
CA GLY A 152 -19.59 -2.66 -2.14
C GLY A 152 -18.26 -3.37 -2.30
N LYS A 153 -17.72 -3.99 -1.26
CA LYS A 153 -16.53 -4.84 -1.31
C LYS A 153 -16.68 -5.98 -2.32
N HIS A 154 -17.82 -6.67 -2.33
CA HIS A 154 -18.09 -7.71 -3.31
C HIS A 154 -18.26 -7.17 -4.73
N ILE A 155 -18.92 -6.01 -4.89
CA ILE A 155 -19.05 -5.34 -6.20
C ILE A 155 -17.65 -5.01 -6.74
N VAL A 156 -16.80 -4.33 -5.96
CA VAL A 156 -15.42 -4.01 -6.38
C VAL A 156 -14.66 -5.28 -6.73
N GLY A 157 -14.72 -6.33 -5.90
CA GLY A 157 -14.02 -7.57 -6.15
C GLY A 157 -14.42 -8.27 -7.47
N VAL A 158 -15.73 -8.36 -7.74
CA VAL A 158 -16.23 -8.91 -9.02
C VAL A 158 -15.73 -8.08 -10.20
N PHE A 159 -15.80 -6.75 -10.12
CA PHE A 159 -15.34 -5.90 -11.21
C PHE A 159 -13.82 -5.88 -11.38
N VAL A 160 -13.03 -6.10 -10.33
CA VAL A 160 -11.59 -6.31 -10.45
C VAL A 160 -11.29 -7.65 -11.13
N LEU A 161 -12.03 -8.72 -10.84
CA LEU A 161 -11.91 -9.99 -11.60
C LEU A 161 -12.27 -9.80 -13.08
N VAL A 162 -13.34 -9.06 -13.37
CA VAL A 162 -13.68 -8.66 -14.73
C VAL A 162 -12.53 -7.86 -15.38
N PHE A 163 -11.91 -6.93 -14.64
CA PHE A 163 -10.79 -6.14 -15.14
C PHE A 163 -9.56 -7.00 -15.45
N ILE A 164 -9.24 -8.00 -14.61
CA ILE A 164 -8.19 -8.99 -14.91
C ILE A 164 -8.49 -9.71 -16.24
N PHE A 165 -9.73 -10.16 -16.43
CA PHE A 165 -10.15 -10.73 -17.70
C PHE A 165 -10.02 -9.74 -18.87
N MET A 166 -10.35 -8.46 -18.63
CA MET A 166 -10.20 -7.38 -19.63
C MET A 166 -8.75 -7.19 -20.05
N LEU A 167 -7.80 -7.23 -19.11
CA LEU A 167 -6.36 -7.13 -19.37
C LEU A 167 -5.90 -8.31 -20.25
N LEU A 168 -6.28 -9.53 -19.91
CA LEU A 168 -5.92 -10.74 -20.65
C LEU A 168 -6.55 -10.76 -22.05
N SER A 169 -7.85 -10.46 -22.15
CA SER A 169 -8.53 -10.40 -23.46
C SER A 169 -8.00 -9.23 -24.30
N GLY A 170 -7.64 -8.11 -23.69
CA GLY A 170 -6.96 -6.99 -24.33
C GLY A 170 -5.66 -7.39 -25.01
N LEU A 171 -4.84 -8.20 -24.34
CA LEU A 171 -3.59 -8.77 -24.89
C LEU A 171 -3.88 -9.62 -26.14
N VAL A 172 -4.91 -10.49 -26.08
CA VAL A 172 -5.33 -11.31 -27.24
C VAL A 172 -5.75 -10.43 -28.41
N LEU A 173 -6.45 -9.36 -28.16
CA LEU A 173 -6.91 -8.42 -29.20
C LEU A 173 -5.76 -7.58 -29.74
N TRP A 174 -4.85 -7.15 -28.87
CA TRP A 174 -3.68 -6.34 -29.22
C TRP A 174 -2.68 -7.12 -30.08
N TRP A 175 -2.55 -8.45 -29.92
CA TRP A 175 -1.51 -9.25 -30.56
C TRP A 175 -1.40 -8.96 -32.06
N PRO A 176 -0.28 -8.36 -32.53
CA PRO A 176 -0.15 -7.91 -33.91
C PRO A 176 0.08 -9.07 -34.87
N LYS A 177 -0.39 -8.94 -36.09
CA LYS A 177 0.00 -9.86 -37.15
C LYS A 177 1.48 -9.69 -37.47
N ARG A 178 2.18 -10.78 -37.86
CA ARG A 178 3.65 -10.87 -38.06
C ARG A 178 4.25 -9.94 -39.15
N LYS A 179 3.51 -8.97 -39.68
CA LYS A 179 4.01 -7.97 -40.65
C LYS A 179 4.77 -6.86 -39.91
N LYS A 180 6.05 -6.60 -40.23
CA LYS A 180 6.92 -5.59 -39.57
C LYS A 180 6.24 -4.24 -39.37
N LYS A 181 5.51 -3.73 -40.36
CA LYS A 181 4.76 -2.47 -40.28
C LYS A 181 3.66 -2.49 -39.21
N LEU A 182 2.92 -3.60 -39.09
CA LEU A 182 1.85 -3.75 -38.08
C LEU A 182 2.39 -3.93 -36.70
N VAL A 183 3.52 -4.62 -36.54
CA VAL A 183 4.24 -4.74 -35.26
C VAL A 183 4.68 -3.35 -34.80
N LYS A 184 5.38 -2.56 -35.63
CA LYS A 184 5.76 -1.20 -35.25
C LYS A 184 4.57 -0.31 -34.83
N GLN A 185 3.42 -0.45 -35.53
CA GLN A 185 2.20 0.32 -35.22
C GLN A 185 1.55 -0.09 -33.88
N ALA A 186 1.75 -1.32 -33.43
CA ALA A 186 1.21 -1.80 -32.16
C ALA A 186 1.94 -1.22 -30.93
N PHE A 187 3.19 -0.80 -31.11
CA PHE A 187 4.04 -0.24 -30.06
C PHE A 187 4.20 1.28 -30.11
N THR A 188 3.57 1.98 -31.07
CA THR A 188 3.77 3.41 -31.26
C THR A 188 2.45 4.17 -31.41
N ILE A 189 2.42 5.39 -30.90
CA ILE A 189 1.30 6.33 -31.01
C ILE A 189 1.56 7.30 -32.17
N LYS A 190 0.60 7.45 -33.07
CA LYS A 190 0.68 8.38 -34.20
C LYS A 190 0.13 9.75 -33.82
N TRP A 191 0.95 10.55 -33.11
CA TRP A 191 0.55 11.88 -32.58
C TRP A 191 0.00 12.86 -33.63
N LYS A 192 0.47 12.76 -34.88
CA LYS A 192 -0.01 13.63 -36.01
C LYS A 192 -1.30 13.13 -36.67
N ALA A 193 -1.94 12.08 -36.16
CA ALA A 193 -3.17 11.54 -36.71
C ALA A 193 -4.41 12.26 -36.16
N LYS A 194 -5.58 11.99 -36.77
CA LYS A 194 -6.88 12.49 -36.25
C LYS A 194 -7.17 11.92 -34.86
N PHE A 195 -7.91 12.67 -34.04
CA PHE A 195 -8.24 12.35 -32.62
C PHE A 195 -8.60 10.88 -32.38
N TYR A 196 -9.52 10.32 -33.17
CA TYR A 196 -9.94 8.92 -33.01
C TYR A 196 -8.84 7.89 -33.26
N ARG A 197 -7.85 8.21 -34.10
CA ARG A 197 -6.70 7.35 -34.32
C ARG A 197 -5.74 7.44 -33.15
N ILE A 198 -5.52 8.64 -32.64
CA ILE A 198 -4.68 8.84 -31.41
C ILE A 198 -5.32 8.11 -30.23
N ASN A 199 -6.62 8.30 -30.02
CA ASN A 199 -7.36 7.61 -28.95
C ASN A 199 -7.26 6.07 -29.06
N TYR A 200 -7.38 5.53 -30.28
CA TYR A 200 -7.20 4.10 -30.51
C TYR A 200 -5.77 3.64 -30.21
N ASP A 201 -4.75 4.39 -30.64
CA ASP A 201 -3.36 4.06 -30.38
C ASP A 201 -3.04 4.17 -28.88
N LEU A 202 -3.56 5.19 -28.18
CA LEU A 202 -3.44 5.34 -26.73
C LEU A 202 -4.01 4.11 -26.01
N HIS A 203 -5.24 3.73 -26.30
CA HIS A 203 -5.88 2.56 -25.67
C HIS A 203 -5.05 1.29 -25.88
N ASN A 204 -4.61 1.01 -27.09
CA ASN A 204 -3.87 -0.22 -27.41
C ASN A 204 -2.43 -0.20 -26.91
N THR A 205 -1.70 0.89 -27.12
CA THR A 205 -0.27 0.97 -26.81
C THR A 205 -0.04 1.14 -25.32
N LEU A 206 -0.75 2.06 -24.67
CA LEU A 206 -0.64 2.23 -23.21
C LEU A 206 -1.22 1.03 -22.47
N GLY A 207 -2.34 0.47 -22.95
CA GLY A 207 -2.90 -0.76 -22.39
C GLY A 207 -1.92 -1.93 -22.43
N PHE A 208 -1.14 -2.07 -23.51
CA PHE A 208 -0.09 -3.08 -23.58
C PHE A 208 1.07 -2.80 -22.60
N TYR A 209 1.61 -1.58 -22.56
CA TYR A 209 2.75 -1.25 -21.68
C TYR A 209 2.38 -1.32 -20.21
N SER A 210 1.16 -0.97 -19.83
CA SER A 210 0.70 -1.04 -18.44
C SER A 210 0.17 -2.41 -18.02
N LEU A 211 -0.06 -3.34 -18.97
CA LEU A 211 -0.76 -4.61 -18.74
C LEU A 211 -0.20 -5.42 -17.58
N ALA A 212 1.11 -5.67 -17.57
CA ALA A 212 1.74 -6.50 -16.56
C ALA A 212 1.61 -5.87 -15.16
N PHE A 213 1.79 -4.57 -15.06
CA PHE A 213 1.69 -3.83 -13.79
C PHE A 213 0.24 -3.74 -13.30
N LEU A 214 -0.72 -3.42 -14.19
CA LEU A 214 -2.14 -3.39 -13.84
C LEU A 214 -2.65 -4.78 -13.44
N LEU A 215 -2.21 -5.83 -14.12
CA LEU A 215 -2.52 -7.21 -13.75
C LEU A 215 -2.00 -7.53 -12.35
N PHE A 216 -0.75 -7.16 -12.08
CA PHE A 216 -0.13 -7.39 -10.78
C PHE A 216 -0.83 -6.61 -9.66
N ILE A 217 -1.11 -5.31 -9.86
CA ILE A 217 -1.87 -4.48 -8.90
C ILE A 217 -3.26 -5.08 -8.65
N SER A 218 -3.95 -5.54 -9.70
CA SER A 218 -5.28 -6.17 -9.57
C SER A 218 -5.23 -7.46 -8.77
N VAL A 219 -4.25 -8.34 -9.04
CA VAL A 219 -4.08 -9.61 -8.32
C VAL A 219 -3.75 -9.37 -6.85
N THR A 220 -2.83 -8.44 -6.55
CA THR A 220 -2.50 -8.08 -5.16
C THR A 220 -3.69 -7.44 -4.44
N GLY A 221 -4.52 -6.65 -5.13
CA GLY A 221 -5.76 -6.09 -4.57
C GLY A 221 -6.76 -7.17 -4.16
N ILE A 222 -7.00 -8.17 -5.02
CA ILE A 222 -7.86 -9.33 -4.69
C ILE A 222 -7.25 -10.14 -3.54
N TYR A 223 -5.94 -10.37 -3.55
CA TYR A 223 -5.23 -11.07 -2.48
C TYR A 223 -5.42 -10.38 -1.12
N ILE A 224 -5.27 -9.06 -1.06
CA ILE A 224 -5.44 -8.29 0.20
C ILE A 224 -6.89 -8.35 0.67
N THR A 225 -7.86 -8.34 -0.25
CA THR A 225 -9.30 -8.19 0.05
C THR A 225 -9.94 -9.48 0.50
N TYR A 226 -9.57 -10.63 -0.08
CA TYR A 226 -10.29 -11.90 0.12
C TYR A 226 -9.47 -12.96 0.84
N PRO A 227 -9.90 -13.41 2.04
CA PRO A 227 -9.19 -14.46 2.80
C PRO A 227 -8.97 -15.75 2.01
N TRP A 228 -9.96 -16.20 1.22
CA TRP A 228 -9.80 -17.41 0.41
C TRP A 228 -8.69 -17.28 -0.66
N VAL A 229 -8.52 -16.10 -1.26
CA VAL A 229 -7.41 -15.84 -2.21
C VAL A 229 -6.08 -15.85 -1.48
N LYS A 230 -6.02 -15.24 -0.28
CA LYS A 230 -4.82 -15.32 0.57
C LYS A 230 -4.44 -16.77 0.82
N THR A 231 -5.40 -17.61 1.25
CA THR A 231 -5.16 -19.04 1.49
C THR A 231 -4.65 -19.74 0.25
N VAL A 232 -5.29 -19.58 -0.90
CA VAL A 232 -4.86 -20.22 -2.16
C VAL A 232 -3.44 -19.83 -2.53
N VAL A 233 -3.10 -18.54 -2.46
CA VAL A 233 -1.76 -18.05 -2.80
C VAL A 233 -0.73 -18.54 -1.79
N LEU A 234 -1.01 -18.45 -0.49
CA LEU A 234 -0.06 -18.87 0.56
C LEU A 234 0.22 -20.38 0.48
N VAL A 235 -0.80 -21.20 0.30
CA VAL A 235 -0.64 -22.67 0.11
C VAL A 235 0.14 -22.96 -1.17
N SER A 236 -0.15 -22.25 -2.26
CA SER A 236 0.61 -22.41 -3.52
C SER A 236 2.10 -22.05 -3.39
N LEU A 237 2.45 -21.21 -2.42
CA LEU A 237 3.83 -20.81 -2.10
C LEU A 237 4.45 -21.64 -0.96
N GLY A 238 3.84 -22.77 -0.58
CA GLY A 238 4.34 -23.70 0.43
C GLY A 238 3.96 -23.36 1.87
N GLY A 239 2.95 -22.51 2.07
CA GLY A 239 2.38 -22.22 3.40
C GLY A 239 1.21 -23.15 3.75
N GLU A 240 0.86 -23.19 5.03
CA GLU A 240 -0.33 -23.88 5.53
C GLU A 240 -1.61 -23.07 5.31
N SER A 241 -2.78 -23.71 5.37
CA SER A 241 -4.06 -23.02 5.23
C SER A 241 -4.32 -22.07 6.39
N ILE A 242 -4.94 -20.91 6.12
CA ILE A 242 -5.22 -19.88 7.13
C ILE A 242 -6.10 -20.42 8.29
N SER A 243 -6.87 -21.47 8.07
CA SER A 243 -7.72 -22.09 9.10
C SER A 243 -6.93 -22.62 10.32
N GLU A 244 -5.64 -22.92 10.15
CA GLU A 244 -4.77 -23.40 11.24
C GLU A 244 -3.95 -22.27 11.90
N GLN A 245 -3.78 -21.15 11.20
CA GLN A 245 -2.97 -20.02 11.68
C GLN A 245 -3.76 -18.95 12.45
N THR A 246 -5.09 -18.98 12.42
CA THR A 246 -5.93 -17.89 12.97
C THR A 246 -5.91 -17.83 14.52
N GLN A 247 -5.31 -18.78 15.22
CA GLN A 247 -5.19 -18.74 16.68
C GLN A 247 -3.87 -18.19 17.23
N SER A 248 -2.86 -17.92 16.40
CA SER A 248 -1.54 -17.56 16.92
C SER A 248 -0.82 -16.35 16.30
N GLN A 249 -1.31 -15.70 15.26
CA GLN A 249 -0.55 -14.63 14.60
C GLN A 249 -1.37 -13.55 13.87
N GLU A 250 -2.39 -12.98 14.47
CA GLU A 250 -3.04 -11.78 13.90
C GLU A 250 -2.27 -10.46 14.12
N GLY A 251 -1.03 -10.49 14.55
CA GLY A 251 -0.35 -9.30 15.05
C GLY A 251 0.85 -8.75 14.27
N VAL A 252 1.38 -9.39 13.23
CA VAL A 252 2.79 -9.09 12.85
C VAL A 252 3.04 -8.63 11.41
N SER A 253 2.07 -8.61 10.51
CA SER A 253 2.39 -8.36 9.10
C SER A 253 1.79 -7.13 8.45
N ASP A 254 1.37 -6.18 9.23
CA ASP A 254 0.89 -4.94 8.65
C ASP A 254 2.01 -3.90 8.59
N SER A 255 2.22 -3.37 7.39
CA SER A 255 3.22 -2.34 7.11
C SER A 255 3.07 -1.13 8.05
N PHE A 256 4.12 -0.29 8.13
CA PHE A 256 4.19 0.94 8.89
C PHE A 256 2.90 1.78 8.94
N ALA A 257 2.12 1.83 7.85
CA ALA A 257 0.82 2.50 7.82
C ALA A 257 -0.23 1.82 8.70
N ASN A 258 -0.22 0.48 8.81
CA ASN A 258 -1.11 -0.25 9.72
C ASN A 258 -0.64 -0.15 11.16
N LEU A 259 0.67 -0.03 11.39
CA LEU A 259 1.20 0.22 12.73
C LEU A 259 0.71 1.58 13.25
N MET A 260 0.75 2.61 12.41
CA MET A 260 0.17 3.93 12.71
C MET A 260 -1.35 3.83 12.91
N ASP A 261 -2.06 3.07 12.06
CA ASP A 261 -3.50 2.83 12.19
C ASP A 261 -3.85 1.97 13.42
N GLU A 262 -2.98 1.01 13.79
CA GLU A 262 -3.12 0.19 14.99
C GLU A 262 -2.77 0.98 16.25
N MET A 263 -1.78 1.88 16.17
CA MET A 263 -1.49 2.86 17.22
C MET A 263 -2.67 3.80 17.46
N LEU A 264 -3.37 4.23 16.43
CA LEU A 264 -4.57 5.08 16.51
C LEU A 264 -5.84 4.29 16.95
N LYS A 265 -5.94 3.00 16.64
CA LYS A 265 -7.09 2.15 17.04
C LYS A 265 -7.03 1.65 18.48
N LYS A 266 -5.85 1.56 19.09
CA LYS A 266 -5.69 1.31 20.53
C LYS A 266 -6.19 2.46 21.41
N GLU A 267 -6.64 3.55 20.81
CA GLU A 267 -7.16 4.76 21.44
C GLU A 267 -8.41 4.54 22.32
N ASN A 268 -9.06 3.39 22.26
CA ASN A 268 -10.34 3.13 22.96
C ASN A 268 -10.30 2.08 24.08
N GLU A 269 -9.15 1.45 24.37
CA GLU A 269 -9.07 0.51 25.48
C GLU A 269 -8.49 1.19 26.74
N LYS A 270 -9.25 1.17 27.84
CA LYS A 270 -8.78 1.65 29.17
C LYS A 270 -7.53 0.89 29.58
N MET A 271 -6.39 1.57 29.64
CA MET A 271 -5.17 1.05 30.22
C MET A 271 -5.09 1.47 31.69
N ASP A 272 -4.91 0.49 32.59
CA ASP A 272 -4.49 0.77 33.96
C ASP A 272 -2.98 0.98 34.00
N VAL A 273 -2.53 1.99 34.76
CA VAL A 273 -1.12 2.35 34.87
C VAL A 273 -0.43 1.37 35.80
N VAL A 274 0.38 0.47 35.25
CA VAL A 274 1.25 -0.41 36.03
C VAL A 274 2.69 0.06 35.87
N GLU A 275 3.34 0.43 36.97
CA GLU A 275 4.76 0.80 36.97
C GLU A 275 5.64 -0.45 36.79
N ILE A 276 6.08 -0.66 35.54
CA ILE A 276 6.89 -1.81 35.18
C ILE A 276 8.36 -1.39 35.16
N LYS A 277 9.20 -2.05 35.95
CA LYS A 277 10.66 -1.81 35.92
C LYS A 277 11.23 -2.23 34.57
N GLN A 278 11.71 -1.27 33.81
CA GLN A 278 12.20 -1.45 32.45
C GLN A 278 13.68 -1.02 32.36
N ILE A 279 14.41 -1.61 31.40
CA ILE A 279 15.76 -1.10 31.10
C ILE A 279 15.65 0.22 30.33
N PRO A 280 16.67 1.12 30.46
CA PRO A 280 16.67 2.38 29.75
C PRO A 280 16.48 2.21 28.23
N LEU A 281 15.68 3.08 27.60
CA LEU A 281 15.40 3.04 26.15
C LEU A 281 16.66 3.18 25.30
N ASP A 282 17.68 3.90 25.78
CA ASP A 282 18.97 4.01 25.11
C ASP A 282 19.70 2.65 25.04
N SER A 283 19.54 1.81 26.06
CA SER A 283 20.08 0.44 26.06
C SER A 283 19.37 -0.43 25.03
N ILE A 284 18.04 -0.31 24.90
CA ILE A 284 17.26 -1.00 23.85
C ILE A 284 17.70 -0.54 22.45
N LEU A 285 17.91 0.76 22.26
CA LEU A 285 18.39 1.29 20.99
C LEU A 285 19.80 0.78 20.65
N TYR A 286 20.69 0.74 21.64
CA TYR A 286 22.04 0.18 21.49
C TYR A 286 22.01 -1.31 21.11
N LEU A 287 21.22 -2.12 21.82
CA LEU A 287 21.03 -3.54 21.51
C LEU A 287 20.44 -3.73 20.10
N THR A 288 19.48 -2.89 19.74
CA THR A 288 18.91 -2.90 18.39
C THR A 288 19.94 -2.60 17.31
N GLN A 289 20.84 -1.65 17.54
CA GLN A 289 21.90 -1.31 16.58
C GLN A 289 22.94 -2.43 16.47
N LYS A 290 23.21 -3.15 17.55
CA LYS A 290 24.10 -4.30 17.57
C LYS A 290 23.53 -5.48 16.77
N GLU A 291 22.25 -5.80 16.95
CA GLU A 291 21.58 -6.91 16.25
C GLU A 291 21.25 -6.57 14.78
N LEU A 292 20.80 -5.34 14.53
CA LEU A 292 20.41 -4.83 13.21
C LEU A 292 21.33 -3.66 12.84
N SER A 293 22.55 -3.95 12.40
CA SER A 293 23.63 -2.96 12.20
C SER A 293 23.48 -2.03 10.98
N TYR A 294 22.45 -2.26 10.12
CA TYR A 294 22.19 -1.42 8.95
C TYR A 294 21.39 -0.14 9.32
N PRO A 295 21.52 0.97 8.54
CA PRO A 295 20.76 2.18 8.76
C PRO A 295 19.31 2.02 8.28
N GLY A 296 18.34 2.32 9.14
CA GLY A 296 16.90 2.19 8.84
C GLY A 296 16.04 3.01 9.78
N THR A 297 14.82 3.32 9.36
CA THR A 297 13.79 3.86 10.26
C THR A 297 13.46 2.77 11.27
N THR A 298 13.53 3.11 12.55
CA THR A 298 13.35 2.19 13.66
C THR A 298 12.12 2.58 14.46
N THR A 299 11.22 1.65 14.71
CA THR A 299 10.09 1.81 15.62
C THR A 299 10.32 0.89 16.82
N ILE A 300 10.22 1.44 18.02
CA ILE A 300 10.30 0.72 19.29
C ILE A 300 8.92 0.79 19.92
N LEU A 301 8.26 -0.35 20.06
CA LEU A 301 7.04 -0.48 20.88
C LEU A 301 7.47 -0.94 22.29
N LEU A 302 6.99 -0.21 23.28
CA LEU A 302 7.31 -0.51 24.68
C LEU A 302 6.43 -1.65 25.20
N PRO A 303 6.90 -2.39 26.23
CA PRO A 303 6.11 -3.43 26.88
C PRO A 303 4.82 -2.86 27.48
N ASP A 304 3.73 -3.56 27.29
CA ASP A 304 2.46 -3.34 27.98
C ASP A 304 2.03 -4.60 28.75
N GLU A 305 0.82 -4.64 29.31
CA GLU A 305 0.30 -5.80 30.04
C GLU A 305 0.06 -7.01 29.13
N LYS A 306 -0.37 -6.77 27.89
CA LYS A 306 -0.68 -7.82 26.91
C LYS A 306 0.60 -8.34 26.23
N GLU A 307 1.55 -7.45 25.94
CA GLU A 307 2.83 -7.73 25.28
C GLU A 307 4.02 -7.31 26.16
N PRO A 308 4.48 -8.17 27.08
CA PRO A 308 5.50 -7.80 28.07
C PRO A 308 6.93 -7.74 27.49
N ARG A 309 7.08 -7.32 26.24
CA ARG A 309 8.34 -7.28 25.49
C ARG A 309 8.47 -5.98 24.72
N TYR A 310 9.70 -5.51 24.59
CA TYR A 310 10.02 -4.50 23.58
C TYR A 310 9.94 -5.15 22.21
N ARG A 311 9.10 -4.62 21.31
CA ARG A 311 9.07 -5.01 19.91
C ARG A 311 9.69 -3.93 19.05
N ILE A 312 10.75 -4.29 18.35
CA ILE A 312 11.47 -3.38 17.48
C ILE A 312 11.20 -3.77 16.03
N GLN A 313 10.84 -2.79 15.22
CA GLN A 313 10.70 -2.91 13.77
C GLN A 313 11.69 -1.96 13.12
N LYS A 314 12.62 -2.48 12.33
CA LYS A 314 13.61 -1.68 11.62
C LYS A 314 13.52 -1.90 10.12
N ILE A 315 13.23 -0.84 9.38
CA ILE A 315 13.09 -0.90 7.92
C ILE A 315 14.43 -1.21 7.29
N ASN A 316 14.52 -2.36 6.62
CA ASN A 316 15.70 -2.79 5.89
C ASN A 316 15.56 -2.45 4.41
N THR A 317 16.34 -1.49 3.92
CA THR A 317 16.37 -1.10 2.50
C THR A 317 17.35 -1.92 1.67
N SER A 318 18.08 -2.88 2.29
CA SER A 318 19.00 -3.78 1.61
C SER A 318 18.34 -5.08 1.12
N ASN A 319 17.01 -5.22 1.30
CA ASN A 319 16.24 -6.32 0.75
C ASN A 319 16.29 -6.32 -0.80
N TRP A 320 15.96 -7.47 -1.40
CA TRP A 320 15.97 -7.57 -2.86
C TRP A 320 15.07 -6.51 -3.51
N LEU A 321 15.53 -5.96 -4.62
CA LEU A 321 14.91 -4.82 -5.31
C LEU A 321 14.78 -3.55 -4.44
N GLY A 322 15.49 -3.43 -3.32
CA GLY A 322 15.40 -2.27 -2.44
C GLY A 322 14.08 -2.18 -1.65
N ALA A 323 13.37 -3.31 -1.49
CA ALA A 323 12.10 -3.35 -0.79
C ALA A 323 12.25 -2.84 0.65
N MET A 324 11.44 -1.83 0.99
CA MET A 324 11.44 -1.18 2.30
C MET A 324 10.56 -1.99 3.28
N LEU A 325 11.08 -3.13 3.75
CA LEU A 325 10.37 -4.02 4.66
C LEU A 325 11.05 -4.07 6.02
N PRO A 326 10.29 -4.22 7.11
CA PRO A 326 10.85 -4.29 8.44
C PRO A 326 11.44 -5.67 8.73
N ASP A 327 12.61 -5.67 9.38
CA ASP A 327 13.06 -6.77 10.21
C ASP A 327 12.51 -6.53 11.63
N ILE A 328 12.08 -7.58 12.34
CA ILE A 328 11.47 -7.50 13.65
C ILE A 328 12.31 -8.27 14.66
N ILE A 329 12.59 -7.64 15.77
CA ILE A 329 13.23 -8.29 16.94
C ILE A 329 12.47 -7.93 18.19
N ASP A 330 12.35 -8.91 19.11
CA ASP A 330 11.70 -8.71 20.40
C ASP A 330 12.75 -8.93 21.52
N PHE A 331 12.85 -7.95 22.44
CA PHE A 331 13.63 -8.07 23.67
C PHE A 331 12.68 -8.19 24.87
N ASP A 332 13.09 -8.94 25.88
CA ASP A 332 12.39 -8.91 27.16
C ASP A 332 12.73 -7.64 27.97
N ARG A 333 12.13 -7.50 29.15
CA ARG A 333 12.34 -6.36 30.05
C ARG A 333 13.78 -6.20 30.53
N ASN A 334 14.60 -7.26 30.46
CA ASN A 334 16.00 -7.27 30.85
C ASN A 334 16.95 -6.99 29.68
N GLY A 335 16.41 -6.85 28.44
CA GLY A 335 17.19 -6.65 27.23
C GLY A 335 17.72 -7.95 26.61
N GLU A 336 17.21 -9.11 27.02
CA GLU A 336 17.56 -10.38 26.39
C GLU A 336 16.75 -10.57 25.09
N LEU A 337 17.43 -10.91 24.00
CA LEU A 337 16.79 -11.16 22.69
C LEU A 337 15.94 -12.44 22.77
N LYS A 338 14.64 -12.31 22.60
CA LYS A 338 13.68 -13.43 22.62
C LYS A 338 13.23 -13.89 21.25
N ARG A 339 13.22 -12.97 20.28
CA ARG A 339 12.81 -13.28 18.90
C ARG A 339 13.60 -12.45 17.90
N SER A 340 13.99 -13.08 16.80
CA SER A 340 14.58 -12.42 15.63
C SER A 340 13.87 -12.92 14.39
N ASP A 341 13.12 -12.05 13.75
CA ASP A 341 12.27 -12.33 12.59
C ASP A 341 12.72 -11.45 11.41
N LEU A 342 13.76 -11.90 10.72
CA LEU A 342 14.36 -11.17 9.62
C LEU A 342 13.65 -11.52 8.30
N PHE A 343 13.22 -10.51 7.55
CA PHE A 343 12.51 -10.69 6.28
C PHE A 343 13.21 -11.68 5.32
N LYS A 344 14.52 -11.57 5.19
CA LYS A 344 15.31 -12.44 4.31
C LYS A 344 15.29 -13.92 4.67
N ASN A 345 15.02 -14.24 5.94
CA ASN A 345 15.02 -15.62 6.46
C ASN A 345 13.63 -16.25 6.42
N LYS A 346 12.59 -15.46 6.11
CA LYS A 346 11.20 -15.94 6.06
C LYS A 346 10.99 -16.87 4.85
N PRO A 347 10.13 -17.88 4.97
CA PRO A 347 9.73 -18.69 3.82
C PRO A 347 8.96 -17.82 2.81
N LEU A 348 8.94 -18.25 1.54
CA LEU A 348 8.43 -17.45 0.42
C LEU A 348 6.99 -16.97 0.62
N HIS A 349 6.11 -17.80 1.20
CA HIS A 349 4.72 -17.44 1.47
C HIS A 349 4.61 -16.28 2.48
N GLN A 350 5.46 -16.22 3.51
CA GLN A 350 5.49 -15.12 4.46
C GLN A 350 6.08 -13.85 3.85
N GLN A 351 7.17 -13.99 3.07
CA GLN A 351 7.71 -12.85 2.32
C GLN A 351 6.66 -12.24 1.40
N PHE A 352 5.89 -13.07 0.67
CA PHE A 352 4.82 -12.58 -0.20
C PHE A 352 3.69 -11.90 0.59
N LYS A 353 3.32 -12.44 1.76
CA LYS A 353 2.31 -11.84 2.65
C LYS A 353 2.69 -10.41 3.02
N GLU A 354 3.93 -10.17 3.43
CA GLU A 354 4.43 -8.84 3.81
C GLU A 354 4.61 -7.90 2.62
N LEU A 355 5.06 -8.43 1.48
CA LEU A 355 5.23 -7.66 0.25
C LEU A 355 3.91 -7.23 -0.39
N SER A 356 2.82 -7.96 -0.17
CA SER A 356 1.57 -7.80 -0.94
C SER A 356 1.00 -6.38 -0.86
N LYS A 357 1.00 -5.75 0.30
CA LYS A 357 0.49 -4.39 0.49
C LYS A 357 1.43 -3.33 -0.12
N PRO A 358 2.73 -3.28 0.20
CA PRO A 358 3.68 -2.37 -0.47
C PRO A 358 3.72 -2.51 -1.99
N LEU A 359 3.55 -3.74 -2.50
CA LEU A 359 3.45 -4.00 -3.93
C LEU A 359 2.13 -3.51 -4.54
N HIS A 360 1.04 -3.49 -3.78
CA HIS A 360 -0.24 -2.95 -4.25
C HIS A 360 -0.25 -1.42 -4.23
N THR A 361 0.26 -0.81 -3.17
CA THR A 361 0.29 0.66 -2.99
C THR A 361 1.42 1.34 -3.77
N GLY A 362 2.44 0.59 -4.18
CA GLY A 362 3.64 1.12 -4.82
C GLY A 362 4.68 1.65 -3.85
N GLU A 363 4.50 1.50 -2.54
CA GLU A 363 5.43 2.01 -1.52
C GLU A 363 6.72 1.18 -1.37
N ILE A 364 6.85 0.10 -2.12
CA ILE A 364 7.92 -0.90 -1.99
C ILE A 364 9.34 -0.31 -2.09
N MET A 365 9.56 0.72 -2.92
CA MET A 365 10.85 1.40 -3.12
C MET A 365 10.77 2.90 -2.80
N GLY A 366 9.85 3.28 -1.90
CA GLY A 366 9.63 4.69 -1.53
C GLY A 366 8.98 5.53 -2.63
N THR A 367 9.22 6.83 -2.62
CA THR A 367 8.52 7.81 -3.48
C THR A 367 8.65 7.53 -4.98
N SER A 368 9.80 7.01 -5.44
CA SER A 368 10.02 6.72 -6.87
C SER A 368 9.05 5.66 -7.40
N SER A 369 8.84 4.59 -6.64
CA SER A 369 7.87 3.55 -7.02
C SER A 369 6.43 4.04 -6.88
N VAL A 370 6.11 4.87 -5.90
CA VAL A 370 4.78 5.51 -5.78
C VAL A 370 4.45 6.32 -7.04
N ILE A 371 5.37 7.16 -7.53
CA ILE A 371 5.20 7.93 -8.77
C ILE A 371 4.96 6.99 -9.96
N PHE A 372 5.75 5.92 -10.07
CA PHE A 372 5.58 4.94 -11.13
C PHE A 372 4.19 4.27 -11.08
N TYR A 373 3.76 3.82 -9.91
CA TYR A 373 2.44 3.20 -9.72
C TYR A 373 1.30 4.18 -10.00
N PHE A 374 1.44 5.44 -9.59
CA PHE A 374 0.50 6.50 -9.94
C PHE A 374 0.34 6.63 -11.46
N LEU A 375 1.43 6.68 -12.23
CA LEU A 375 1.38 6.77 -13.69
C LEU A 375 0.71 5.54 -14.32
N ILE A 376 1.04 4.32 -13.83
CA ILE A 376 0.40 3.07 -14.28
C ILE A 376 -1.10 3.08 -13.98
N THR A 377 -1.49 3.48 -12.79
CA THR A 377 -2.90 3.53 -12.37
C THR A 377 -3.67 4.63 -13.13
N LEU A 378 -3.02 5.76 -13.44
CA LEU A 378 -3.57 6.82 -14.29
C LEU A 378 -3.83 6.32 -15.74
N ILE A 379 -2.92 5.48 -16.26
CA ILE A 379 -3.19 4.78 -17.52
C ILE A 379 -4.41 3.87 -17.35
N GLY A 380 -4.48 3.08 -16.29
CA GLY A 380 -5.62 2.22 -15.94
C GLY A 380 -6.95 3.01 -15.94
N PHE A 381 -6.95 4.20 -15.31
CA PHE A 381 -8.07 5.14 -15.32
C PHE A 381 -8.46 5.59 -16.72
N SER A 382 -7.49 5.81 -17.62
CA SER A 382 -7.75 6.27 -18.99
C SER A 382 -8.33 5.18 -19.91
N LEU A 383 -8.09 3.89 -19.62
CA LEU A 383 -8.52 2.78 -20.50
C LEU A 383 -10.05 2.67 -20.66
N PRO A 384 -10.90 2.76 -19.61
CA PRO A 384 -12.35 2.79 -19.79
C PRO A 384 -12.82 3.97 -20.65
N ILE A 385 -12.24 5.15 -20.47
CA ILE A 385 -12.57 6.37 -21.22
C ILE A 385 -12.24 6.19 -22.70
N THR A 386 -11.01 5.79 -22.99
CA THR A 386 -10.55 5.57 -24.36
C THR A 386 -11.31 4.43 -25.04
N GLY A 387 -11.64 3.37 -24.30
CA GLY A 387 -12.46 2.25 -24.76
C GLY A 387 -13.90 2.69 -25.12
N PHE A 388 -14.52 3.50 -24.26
CA PHE A 388 -15.84 4.09 -24.53
C PHE A 388 -15.84 4.95 -25.81
N VAL A 389 -14.84 5.81 -26.02
CA VAL A 389 -14.69 6.63 -27.21
C VAL A 389 -14.54 5.76 -28.47
N ILE A 390 -13.81 4.63 -28.39
CA ILE A 390 -13.68 3.67 -29.51
C ILE A 390 -15.04 3.04 -29.87
N TRP A 391 -15.80 2.64 -28.84
CA TRP A 391 -17.13 2.06 -29.03
C TRP A 391 -18.12 3.09 -29.62
N TRP A 392 -18.19 4.29 -29.02
CA TRP A 392 -19.09 5.37 -29.43
C TRP A 392 -18.94 5.74 -30.89
N LYS A 393 -17.68 5.82 -31.36
CA LYS A 393 -17.42 6.08 -32.79
C LYS A 393 -17.96 4.97 -33.74
N LYS A 394 -18.06 3.74 -33.28
CA LYS A 394 -18.55 2.63 -34.10
C LYS A 394 -20.08 2.56 -34.17
N VAL A 395 -20.75 3.17 -33.20
CA VAL A 395 -22.21 3.21 -33.07
C VAL A 395 -22.79 4.38 -33.88
N LYS A 396 -22.07 5.52 -33.90
CA LYS A 396 -22.36 6.63 -34.86
C LYS A 396 -21.93 6.28 -36.25
#